data_0c28e730f4edaa1de82667899362974b
#
_entry.id   0c28e730f4edaa1de82667899362974b
#
_cell.length_a   1.000
_cell.length_b   1.000
_cell.length_c   1.000
_cell.angle_alpha   90.00
_cell.angle_beta   90.00
_cell.angle_gamma   90.00
#
_symmetry.space_group_name_H-M   'P 1'
#
loop_
_entity.id
_entity.type
_entity.pdbx_description
1 polymer ?
#
loop_
_entity_poly.entity_id
_entity_poly.type
_entity_poly.pdbx_seq_one_letter_code
_entity_poly.pdbx_strand_id
1 'polypeptide(L)'
;MTIVRKIYSKIIGTGSYLPEKRVTNQDLTEQLAAKGIETSDEWIVSRSGISARHYAAPMQNSSDLGVEAAKKALEMAGLDGNDLDLIIVASSTPDFFGSFPSTACIVQNKLGITNNCAAVDVQAVCSGFVYAVATADSFIQSGMHKNVLVIGAEVFSRILNFADRGTCVLFGDSAGAIVMTA
;
A
#
# COMPACT_ATOMS: atom_id res chain seq x y z
N MET A 1 23.48 -33.21 -18.79
CA MET A 1 23.54 -32.06 -17.89
C MET A 1 22.41 -31.12 -18.31
N THR A 2 21.32 -31.11 -17.57
CA THR A 2 20.18 -30.24 -17.92
C THR A 2 20.52 -28.81 -17.49
N ILE A 3 20.56 -27.89 -18.44
CA ILE A 3 20.78 -26.47 -18.14
C ILE A 3 19.49 -25.99 -17.48
N VAL A 4 19.50 -25.82 -16.15
CA VAL A 4 18.40 -25.15 -15.44
C VAL A 4 18.47 -23.67 -15.80
N ARG A 5 17.53 -23.20 -16.60
CA ARG A 5 17.43 -21.78 -16.96
C ARG A 5 17.03 -20.99 -15.70
N LYS A 6 17.91 -20.15 -15.23
CA LYS A 6 17.62 -19.29 -14.07
C LYS A 6 16.60 -18.23 -14.45
N ILE A 7 15.47 -18.19 -13.73
CA ILE A 7 14.43 -17.18 -13.88
C ILE A 7 14.78 -16.00 -12.97
N TYR A 8 14.61 -14.80 -13.48
CA TYR A 8 14.75 -13.55 -12.72
C TYR A 8 13.46 -12.77 -12.82
N SER A 9 13.07 -12.12 -11.73
CA SER A 9 11.96 -11.18 -11.76
C SER A 9 12.39 -9.79 -12.23
N LYS A 10 11.45 -9.05 -12.80
CA LYS A 10 11.61 -7.62 -13.13
C LYS A 10 10.32 -6.88 -12.82
N ILE A 11 10.44 -5.62 -12.45
CA ILE A 11 9.30 -4.71 -12.30
C ILE A 11 8.97 -4.16 -13.69
N ILE A 12 7.70 -4.28 -14.10
CA ILE A 12 7.22 -3.83 -15.42
C ILE A 12 6.17 -2.72 -15.33
N GLY A 13 5.63 -2.47 -14.15
CA GLY A 13 4.68 -1.39 -13.92
C GLY A 13 4.71 -0.92 -12.49
N THR A 14 4.45 0.37 -12.29
CA THR A 14 4.35 1.01 -10.98
C THR A 14 3.13 1.92 -10.94
N GLY A 15 2.52 2.06 -9.77
CA GLY A 15 1.40 2.96 -9.56
C GLY A 15 1.33 3.46 -8.13
N SER A 16 0.70 4.60 -7.94
CA SER A 16 0.49 5.16 -6.61
C SER A 16 -0.84 5.89 -6.53
N TYR A 17 -1.36 5.97 -5.31
CA TYR A 17 -2.55 6.74 -5.01
C TYR A 17 -2.39 7.51 -3.70
N LEU A 18 -2.77 8.78 -3.73
CA LEU A 18 -2.93 9.63 -2.56
C LEU A 18 -4.39 10.05 -2.45
N PRO A 19 -5.03 9.89 -1.29
CA PRO A 19 -6.37 10.41 -1.06
C PRO A 19 -6.47 11.92 -1.35
N GLU A 20 -7.66 12.38 -1.71
CA GLU A 20 -7.86 13.79 -2.12
C GLU A 20 -7.58 14.79 -0.99
N LYS A 21 -7.92 14.43 0.26
CA LYS A 21 -7.77 15.30 1.41
C LYS A 21 -6.29 15.47 1.77
N ARG A 22 -5.67 16.52 1.22
CA ARG A 22 -4.34 16.95 1.62
C ARG A 22 -4.42 17.79 2.89
N VAL A 23 -3.61 17.49 3.88
CA VAL A 23 -3.52 18.18 5.18
C VAL A 23 -2.10 18.70 5.35
N THR A 24 -1.95 20.03 5.36
CA THR A 24 -0.67 20.70 5.61
C THR A 24 -0.30 20.65 7.09
N ASN A 25 0.94 21.00 7.40
CA ASN A 25 1.34 21.16 8.81
C ASN A 25 0.54 22.27 9.50
N GLN A 26 0.20 23.36 8.78
CA GLN A 26 -0.64 24.41 9.30
C GLN A 26 -2.03 23.88 9.68
N ASP A 27 -2.70 23.14 8.78
CA ASP A 27 -4.02 22.55 9.05
C ASP A 27 -3.96 21.62 10.27
N LEU A 28 -2.89 20.82 10.37
CA LEU A 28 -2.71 19.90 11.51
C LEU A 28 -2.45 20.65 12.80
N THR A 29 -1.65 21.74 12.76
CA THR A 29 -1.41 22.60 13.91
C THR A 29 -2.70 23.19 14.46
N GLU A 30 -3.58 23.69 13.60
CA GLU A 30 -4.90 24.21 13.99
C GLU A 30 -5.79 23.14 14.60
N GLN A 31 -5.81 21.93 14.02
CA GLN A 31 -6.56 20.79 14.55
C GLN A 31 -6.05 20.35 15.94
N LEU A 32 -4.75 20.37 16.16
CA LEU A 32 -4.14 19.98 17.43
C LEU A 32 -4.31 21.07 18.49
N ALA A 33 -4.21 22.35 18.12
CA ALA A 33 -4.44 23.48 19.01
C ALA A 33 -5.86 23.47 19.58
N ALA A 34 -6.87 23.08 18.79
CA ALA A 34 -8.24 22.91 19.27
C ALA A 34 -8.37 21.84 20.37
N LYS A 35 -7.39 20.96 20.52
CA LYS A 35 -7.27 19.93 21.57
C LYS A 35 -6.28 20.32 22.69
N GLY A 36 -5.77 21.56 22.68
CA GLY A 36 -4.78 22.02 23.65
C GLY A 36 -3.36 21.50 23.40
N ILE A 37 -3.05 21.06 22.20
CA ILE A 37 -1.74 20.50 21.85
C ILE A 37 -0.99 21.53 21.00
N GLU A 38 0.13 22.03 21.49
CA GLU A 38 0.97 23.00 20.80
C GLU A 38 1.96 22.29 19.84
N THR A 39 2.00 22.75 18.61
CA THR A 39 2.98 22.37 17.58
C THR A 39 3.12 23.49 16.56
N SER A 40 4.05 23.37 15.61
CA SER A 40 4.21 24.29 14.50
C SER A 40 4.76 23.59 13.27
N ASP A 41 4.65 24.23 12.10
CA ASP A 41 5.26 23.73 10.87
C ASP A 41 6.78 23.55 11.02
N GLU A 42 7.48 24.54 11.62
CA GLU A 42 8.92 24.47 11.84
C GLU A 42 9.30 23.29 12.75
N TRP A 43 8.48 23.02 13.78
CA TRP A 43 8.72 21.91 14.68
C TRP A 43 8.58 20.56 13.95
N ILE A 44 7.55 20.42 13.10
CA ILE A 44 7.29 19.18 12.33
C ILE A 44 8.38 18.99 11.28
N VAL A 45 8.66 20.01 10.48
CA VAL A 45 9.65 19.94 9.38
C VAL A 45 11.05 19.67 9.92
N SER A 46 11.47 20.35 10.98
CA SER A 46 12.83 20.15 11.54
C SER A 46 13.10 18.72 12.04
N ARG A 47 12.05 17.97 12.35
CA ARG A 47 12.15 16.59 12.88
C ARG A 47 11.86 15.50 11.87
N SER A 48 11.07 15.79 10.86
CA SER A 48 10.55 14.78 9.94
C SER A 48 10.76 15.09 8.46
N GLY A 49 10.98 16.36 8.12
CA GLY A 49 10.98 16.82 6.73
C GLY A 49 9.58 16.85 6.10
N ILE A 50 8.52 16.46 6.83
CA ILE A 50 7.16 16.36 6.30
C ILE A 50 6.49 17.73 6.31
N SER A 51 5.99 18.16 5.15
CA SER A 51 5.25 19.43 4.99
C SER A 51 3.73 19.21 4.87
N ALA A 52 3.30 18.02 4.46
CA ALA A 52 1.88 17.67 4.33
C ALA A 52 1.70 16.15 4.35
N ARG A 53 0.47 15.70 4.57
CA ARG A 53 0.02 14.30 4.44
C ARG A 53 -1.35 14.27 3.79
N HIS A 54 -1.77 13.07 3.39
CA HIS A 54 -3.11 12.85 2.86
C HIS A 54 -3.89 11.95 3.81
N TYR A 55 -5.19 12.19 3.95
CA TYR A 55 -6.08 11.37 4.74
C TYR A 55 -7.21 10.82 3.90
N ALA A 56 -7.46 9.52 4.03
CA ALA A 56 -8.57 8.83 3.38
C ALA A 56 -9.93 9.40 3.82
N ALA A 57 -10.89 9.39 2.91
CA ALA A 57 -12.27 9.69 3.25
C ALA A 57 -12.83 8.64 4.24
N PRO A 58 -13.88 8.96 5.01
CA PRO A 58 -14.39 8.05 6.04
C PRO A 58 -14.71 6.64 5.56
N MET A 59 -15.12 6.49 4.30
CA MET A 59 -15.49 5.20 3.71
C MET A 59 -14.39 4.55 2.84
N GLN A 60 -13.25 5.21 2.67
CA GLN A 60 -12.12 4.64 1.95
C GLN A 60 -11.30 3.73 2.86
N ASN A 61 -11.10 2.49 2.46
CA ASN A 61 -10.26 1.52 3.14
C ASN A 61 -8.93 1.31 2.41
N SER A 62 -8.02 0.55 3.00
CA SER A 62 -6.72 0.24 2.40
C SER A 62 -6.86 -0.44 1.03
N SER A 63 -7.86 -1.29 0.85
CA SER A 63 -8.15 -1.90 -0.45
C SER A 63 -8.58 -0.88 -1.51
N ASP A 64 -9.31 0.18 -1.15
CA ASP A 64 -9.72 1.24 -2.11
C ASP A 64 -8.50 1.99 -2.62
N LEU A 65 -7.60 2.37 -1.72
CA LEU A 65 -6.35 3.02 -2.08
C LEU A 65 -5.47 2.09 -2.92
N GLY A 66 -5.38 0.82 -2.51
CA GLY A 66 -4.62 -0.22 -3.19
C GLY A 66 -5.10 -0.47 -4.61
N VAL A 67 -6.41 -0.50 -4.84
CA VAL A 67 -7.02 -0.68 -6.17
C VAL A 67 -6.65 0.47 -7.11
N GLU A 68 -6.69 1.71 -6.66
CA GLU A 68 -6.33 2.86 -7.49
C GLU A 68 -4.83 2.87 -7.86
N ALA A 69 -3.96 2.47 -6.93
CA ALA A 69 -2.54 2.28 -7.21
C ALA A 69 -2.31 1.10 -8.18
N ALA A 70 -3.02 -0.01 -7.97
CA ALA A 70 -2.94 -1.21 -8.81
C ALA A 70 -3.35 -0.95 -10.27
N LYS A 71 -4.44 -0.22 -10.51
CA LYS A 71 -4.89 0.16 -11.86
C LYS A 71 -3.79 0.87 -12.65
N LYS A 72 -3.10 1.83 -12.03
CA LYS A 72 -1.99 2.55 -12.66
C LYS A 72 -0.79 1.64 -12.93
N ALA A 73 -0.48 0.72 -12.00
CA ALA A 73 0.61 -0.23 -12.19
C ALA A 73 0.33 -1.22 -13.31
N LEU A 74 -0.91 -1.71 -13.42
CA LEU A 74 -1.37 -2.59 -14.50
C LEU A 74 -1.36 -1.87 -15.86
N GLU A 75 -1.87 -0.63 -15.90
CA GLU A 75 -1.84 0.20 -17.11
C GLU A 75 -0.40 0.39 -17.61
N MET A 76 0.54 0.75 -16.73
CA MET A 76 1.95 0.89 -17.09
C MET A 76 2.57 -0.43 -17.55
N ALA A 77 2.17 -1.56 -16.95
CA ALA A 77 2.63 -2.89 -17.33
C ALA A 77 2.03 -3.39 -18.66
N GLY A 78 0.96 -2.76 -19.15
CA GLY A 78 0.20 -3.23 -20.31
C GLY A 78 -0.51 -4.56 -20.06
N LEU A 79 -0.93 -4.82 -18.80
CA LEU A 79 -1.61 -6.03 -18.37
C LEU A 79 -3.03 -5.73 -17.90
N ASP A 80 -3.92 -6.72 -18.05
CA ASP A 80 -5.22 -6.77 -17.39
C ASP A 80 -5.15 -7.49 -16.06
N GLY A 81 -6.12 -7.27 -15.17
CA GLY A 81 -6.19 -7.97 -13.89
C GLY A 81 -6.23 -9.50 -14.01
N ASN A 82 -6.82 -10.02 -15.08
CA ASN A 82 -6.88 -11.47 -15.34
C ASN A 82 -5.58 -12.06 -15.93
N ASP A 83 -4.55 -11.21 -16.19
CA ASP A 83 -3.21 -11.68 -16.53
C ASP A 83 -2.37 -11.97 -15.27
N LEU A 84 -2.89 -11.65 -14.09
CA LEU A 84 -2.21 -11.87 -12.81
C LEU A 84 -2.39 -13.30 -12.32
N ASP A 85 -1.33 -13.83 -11.70
CA ASP A 85 -1.32 -15.13 -11.02
C ASP A 85 -1.40 -14.99 -9.50
N LEU A 86 -0.93 -13.85 -8.97
CA LEU A 86 -0.86 -13.61 -7.53
C LEU A 86 -1.00 -12.11 -7.22
N ILE A 87 -1.74 -11.82 -6.16
CA ILE A 87 -1.81 -10.50 -5.51
C ILE A 87 -1.25 -10.63 -4.10
N ILE A 88 -0.30 -9.77 -3.75
CA ILE A 88 0.21 -9.65 -2.39
C ILE A 88 -0.07 -8.22 -1.90
N VAL A 89 -0.80 -8.10 -0.79
CA VAL A 89 -1.04 -6.81 -0.13
C VAL A 89 -0.26 -6.76 1.18
N ALA A 90 0.61 -5.78 1.32
CA ALA A 90 1.29 -5.45 2.57
C ALA A 90 0.53 -4.31 3.25
N SER A 91 -0.06 -4.57 4.41
CA SER A 91 -0.80 -3.58 5.18
C SER A 91 -0.81 -3.89 6.68
N SER A 92 -0.76 -2.84 7.50
CA SER A 92 -0.99 -2.89 8.95
C SER A 92 -2.39 -2.39 9.31
N THR A 93 -3.12 -1.87 8.34
CA THR A 93 -4.48 -1.35 8.46
C THR A 93 -5.43 -2.06 7.50
N PRO A 94 -5.66 -3.38 7.69
CA PRO A 94 -6.54 -4.16 6.81
C PRO A 94 -7.95 -3.60 6.85
N ASP A 95 -8.73 -3.84 5.78
CA ASP A 95 -10.12 -3.38 5.70
C ASP A 95 -10.97 -3.91 6.86
N PHE A 96 -10.70 -5.14 7.29
CA PHE A 96 -11.37 -5.76 8.43
C PHE A 96 -10.36 -6.11 9.54
N PHE A 97 -10.63 -5.61 10.74
CA PHE A 97 -9.92 -6.05 11.93
C PHE A 97 -10.18 -7.56 12.15
N GLY A 98 -9.11 -8.34 12.21
CA GLY A 98 -9.19 -9.80 12.20
C GLY A 98 -8.81 -10.43 10.86
N SER A 99 -8.52 -9.60 9.84
CA SER A 99 -7.96 -10.00 8.54
C SER A 99 -8.81 -11.03 7.76
N PHE A 100 -10.13 -10.99 7.92
CA PHE A 100 -11.04 -11.86 7.19
C PHE A 100 -12.27 -11.10 6.66
N PRO A 101 -12.51 -11.09 5.32
CA PRO A 101 -11.59 -11.57 4.28
C PRO A 101 -10.29 -10.76 4.23
N SER A 102 -9.22 -11.33 3.63
CA SER A 102 -7.97 -10.62 3.45
C SER A 102 -8.14 -9.39 2.56
N THR A 103 -7.33 -8.35 2.79
CA THR A 103 -7.35 -7.13 1.96
C THR A 103 -7.03 -7.46 0.50
N ALA A 104 -6.13 -8.42 0.25
CA ALA A 104 -5.81 -8.90 -1.09
C ALA A 104 -7.02 -9.52 -1.82
N CYS A 105 -7.86 -10.31 -1.11
CA CYS A 105 -9.10 -10.84 -1.70
C CYS A 105 -10.10 -9.73 -2.04
N ILE A 106 -10.15 -8.68 -1.22
CA ILE A 106 -11.02 -7.53 -1.49
C ILE A 106 -10.53 -6.76 -2.72
N VAL A 107 -9.20 -6.55 -2.82
CA VAL A 107 -8.58 -5.93 -4.01
C VAL A 107 -8.86 -6.77 -5.26
N GLN A 108 -8.69 -8.09 -5.20
CA GLN A 108 -9.01 -9.01 -6.30
C GLN A 108 -10.44 -8.81 -6.79
N ASN A 109 -11.40 -8.83 -5.87
CA ASN A 109 -12.81 -8.61 -6.19
C ASN A 109 -13.08 -7.22 -6.79
N LYS A 110 -12.50 -6.16 -6.22
CA LYS A 110 -12.67 -4.78 -6.70
C LYS A 110 -12.03 -4.53 -8.08
N LEU A 111 -10.97 -5.26 -8.42
CA LEU A 111 -10.35 -5.24 -9.75
C LEU A 111 -11.13 -6.07 -10.78
N GLY A 112 -12.16 -6.81 -10.35
CA GLY A 112 -12.98 -7.64 -11.24
C GLY A 112 -12.24 -8.88 -11.76
N ILE A 113 -11.25 -9.37 -11.03
CA ILE A 113 -10.46 -10.55 -11.41
C ILE A 113 -11.30 -11.80 -11.21
N THR A 114 -11.42 -12.61 -12.25
CA THR A 114 -12.28 -13.81 -12.29
C THR A 114 -11.53 -15.11 -12.56
N ASN A 115 -10.21 -15.03 -12.81
CA ASN A 115 -9.34 -16.19 -12.96
C ASN A 115 -8.97 -16.80 -11.58
N ASN A 116 -8.10 -17.82 -11.59
CA ASN A 116 -7.61 -18.47 -10.37
C ASN A 116 -6.44 -17.71 -9.71
N CYS A 117 -6.37 -16.39 -9.83
CA CYS A 117 -5.33 -15.57 -9.21
C CYS A 117 -5.35 -15.78 -7.69
N ALA A 118 -4.21 -16.12 -7.14
CA ALA A 118 -4.06 -16.23 -5.68
C ALA A 118 -4.03 -14.83 -5.04
N ALA A 119 -4.48 -14.73 -3.78
CA ALA A 119 -4.49 -13.46 -3.05
C ALA A 119 -4.08 -13.68 -1.59
N VAL A 120 -3.07 -12.92 -1.10
CA VAL A 120 -2.52 -13.07 0.24
C VAL A 120 -2.11 -11.72 0.83
N ASP A 121 -2.32 -11.56 2.14
CA ASP A 121 -1.84 -10.42 2.90
C ASP A 121 -0.50 -10.74 3.59
N VAL A 122 0.37 -9.74 3.65
CA VAL A 122 1.61 -9.76 4.43
C VAL A 122 1.57 -8.62 5.45
N GLN A 123 1.78 -8.94 6.72
CA GLN A 123 1.85 -7.92 7.76
C GLN A 123 3.25 -7.93 8.40
N ALA A 124 4.00 -6.88 8.17
CA ALA A 124 5.31 -6.66 8.78
C ALA A 124 5.60 -5.16 8.91
N VAL A 125 4.57 -4.37 9.12
CA VAL A 125 4.62 -2.91 9.32
C VAL A 125 5.48 -2.24 8.24
N CYS A 126 6.45 -1.41 8.60
CA CYS A 126 7.31 -0.68 7.66
C CYS A 126 8.12 -1.60 6.71
N SER A 127 8.42 -2.83 7.12
CA SER A 127 9.12 -3.82 6.30
C SER A 127 8.18 -4.63 5.38
N GLY A 128 6.86 -4.48 5.54
CA GLY A 128 5.86 -5.31 4.87
C GLY A 128 6.01 -5.33 3.37
N PHE A 129 6.14 -4.16 2.74
CA PHE A 129 6.31 -4.07 1.29
C PHE A 129 7.60 -4.76 0.80
N VAL A 130 8.70 -4.61 1.52
CA VAL A 130 9.98 -5.27 1.18
C VAL A 130 9.84 -6.79 1.24
N TYR A 131 9.17 -7.32 2.27
CA TYR A 131 8.92 -8.76 2.38
C TYR A 131 7.93 -9.25 1.32
N ALA A 132 6.93 -8.46 0.97
CA ALA A 132 6.01 -8.79 -0.12
C ALA A 132 6.74 -8.88 -1.47
N VAL A 133 7.65 -7.94 -1.75
CA VAL A 133 8.51 -7.97 -2.95
C VAL A 133 9.41 -9.21 -2.96
N ALA A 134 10.07 -9.52 -1.84
CA ALA A 134 10.93 -10.69 -1.72
C ALA A 134 10.13 -12.01 -1.90
N THR A 135 8.90 -12.05 -1.39
CA THR A 135 7.99 -13.19 -1.57
C THR A 135 7.59 -13.34 -3.03
N ALA A 136 7.20 -12.24 -3.70
CA ALA A 136 6.87 -12.23 -5.11
C ALA A 136 8.04 -12.70 -5.98
N ASP A 137 9.25 -12.18 -5.72
CA ASP A 137 10.48 -12.60 -6.41
C ASP A 137 10.73 -14.10 -6.27
N SER A 138 10.57 -14.64 -5.05
CA SER A 138 10.75 -16.07 -4.78
C SER A 138 9.74 -16.94 -5.54
N PHE A 139 8.48 -16.54 -5.63
CA PHE A 139 7.46 -17.25 -6.41
C PHE A 139 7.74 -17.19 -7.91
N ILE A 140 8.21 -16.05 -8.42
CA ILE A 140 8.57 -15.92 -9.83
C ILE A 140 9.80 -16.76 -10.15
N GLN A 141 10.86 -16.70 -9.33
CA GLN A 141 12.08 -17.47 -9.53
C GLN A 141 11.86 -18.98 -9.46
N SER A 142 10.92 -19.43 -8.62
CA SER A 142 10.54 -20.86 -8.55
C SER A 142 9.69 -21.32 -9.73
N GLY A 143 9.20 -20.39 -10.57
CA GLY A 143 8.28 -20.67 -11.67
C GLY A 143 6.84 -20.98 -11.23
N MET A 144 6.50 -20.75 -9.95
CA MET A 144 5.14 -20.98 -9.42
C MET A 144 4.16 -19.94 -9.95
N HIS A 145 4.58 -18.68 -10.03
CA HIS A 145 3.81 -17.56 -10.58
C HIS A 145 4.63 -16.78 -11.59
N LYS A 146 3.99 -16.19 -12.58
CA LYS A 146 4.64 -15.38 -13.61
C LYS A 146 4.42 -13.89 -13.39
N ASN A 147 3.16 -13.48 -13.26
CA ASN A 147 2.78 -12.08 -13.10
C ASN A 147 2.23 -11.86 -11.68
N VAL A 148 2.90 -11.05 -10.90
CA VAL A 148 2.56 -10.79 -9.49
C VAL A 148 2.33 -9.30 -9.28
N LEU A 149 1.18 -8.95 -8.71
CA LEU A 149 0.86 -7.61 -8.24
C LEU A 149 1.22 -7.51 -6.75
N VAL A 150 2.10 -6.57 -6.40
CA VAL A 150 2.46 -6.27 -5.02
C VAL A 150 1.97 -4.87 -4.67
N ILE A 151 1.23 -4.76 -3.58
CA ILE A 151 0.62 -3.50 -3.11
C ILE A 151 1.07 -3.25 -1.66
N GLY A 152 1.47 -2.01 -1.37
CA GLY A 152 1.54 -1.47 -0.02
C GLY A 152 0.43 -0.44 0.14
N ALA A 153 -0.47 -0.59 1.10
CA ALA A 153 -1.60 0.31 1.29
C ALA A 153 -1.90 0.51 2.77
N GLU A 154 -2.06 1.77 3.19
CA GLU A 154 -2.35 2.11 4.58
C GLU A 154 -3.40 3.21 4.70
N VAL A 155 -4.33 3.05 5.63
CA VAL A 155 -5.18 4.10 6.19
C VAL A 155 -4.78 4.32 7.65
N PHE A 156 -3.56 4.80 7.83
CA PHE A 156 -2.91 4.91 9.14
C PHE A 156 -3.55 5.98 10.02
N SER A 157 -4.18 7.00 9.39
CA SER A 157 -4.87 8.07 10.11
C SER A 157 -5.96 7.57 11.08
N ARG A 158 -6.53 6.38 10.83
CA ARG A 158 -7.60 5.80 11.66
C ARG A 158 -7.11 5.22 12.98
N ILE A 159 -5.84 4.87 13.07
CA ILE A 159 -5.25 4.27 14.28
C ILE A 159 -4.35 5.23 15.03
N LEU A 160 -4.14 6.46 14.50
CA LEU A 160 -3.33 7.48 15.15
C LEU A 160 -4.01 8.05 16.39
N ASN A 161 -3.24 8.19 17.45
CA ASN A 161 -3.64 8.98 18.60
C ASN A 161 -3.30 10.46 18.35
N PHE A 162 -4.28 11.25 17.96
CA PHE A 162 -4.13 12.69 17.75
C PHE A 162 -3.95 13.50 19.06
N ALA A 163 -3.87 12.86 20.22
CA ALA A 163 -3.40 13.47 21.45
C ALA A 163 -1.88 13.34 21.63
N ASP A 164 -1.22 12.50 20.83
CA ASP A 164 0.24 12.33 20.84
C ASP A 164 0.88 13.06 19.65
N ARG A 165 1.34 14.28 19.89
CA ARG A 165 2.07 15.08 18.91
C ARG A 165 3.32 14.40 18.35
N GLY A 166 3.97 13.55 19.16
CA GLY A 166 5.21 12.88 18.78
C GLY A 166 5.04 11.89 17.62
N THR A 167 3.85 11.33 17.48
CA THR A 167 3.56 10.32 16.46
C THR A 167 2.55 10.75 15.40
N CYS A 168 1.50 11.49 15.75
CA CYS A 168 0.44 11.82 14.80
C CYS A 168 0.88 12.69 13.62
N VAL A 169 2.00 13.40 13.74
CA VAL A 169 2.56 14.24 12.67
C VAL A 169 3.34 13.45 11.60
N LEU A 170 3.67 12.18 11.88
CA LEU A 170 4.58 11.37 11.06
C LEU A 170 3.88 10.56 9.98
N PHE A 171 2.56 10.35 10.07
CA PHE A 171 1.84 9.38 9.26
C PHE A 171 0.72 10.01 8.44
N GLY A 172 0.39 9.36 7.35
CA GLY A 172 -0.75 9.65 6.49
C GLY A 172 -1.22 8.36 5.81
N ASP A 173 -2.13 8.54 4.85
CA ASP A 173 -2.78 7.45 4.14
C ASP A 173 -2.35 7.47 2.68
N SER A 174 -2.03 6.32 2.12
CA SER A 174 -1.63 6.18 0.73
C SER A 174 -1.56 4.72 0.29
N ALA A 175 -1.39 4.51 -1.01
CA ALA A 175 -1.01 3.22 -1.55
C ALA A 175 0.04 3.36 -2.66
N GLY A 176 0.90 2.35 -2.75
CA GLY A 176 1.80 2.11 -3.86
C GLY A 176 1.66 0.68 -4.36
N ALA A 177 1.83 0.47 -5.67
CA ALA A 177 1.76 -0.84 -6.27
C ALA A 177 2.85 -1.03 -7.33
N ILE A 178 3.31 -2.26 -7.47
CA ILE A 178 4.18 -2.70 -8.56
C ILE A 178 3.65 -3.98 -9.19
N VAL A 179 3.87 -4.13 -10.49
CA VAL A 179 3.69 -5.39 -11.20
C VAL A 179 5.06 -5.97 -11.49
N MET A 180 5.25 -7.21 -11.05
CA MET A 180 6.48 -7.99 -11.27
C MET A 180 6.19 -9.16 -12.22
N THR A 181 7.14 -9.48 -13.09
CA THR A 181 7.04 -10.63 -14.01
C THR A 181 8.39 -11.34 -14.15
N ALA A 182 8.36 -12.54 -14.74
CA ALA A 182 9.55 -13.33 -15.08
C ALA A 182 10.39 -12.67 -16.18
#